data_58a50fc971e59a5658e47da11608b09d
#
_entry.id   58a50fc971e59a5658e47da11608b09d
#
_cell.length_a   1.000
_cell.length_b   1.000
_cell.length_c   1.000
_cell.angle_alpha   90.00
_cell.angle_beta   90.00
_cell.angle_gamma   90.00
#
_symmetry.space_group_name_H-M   'P 1'
#
loop_
_entity.id
_entity.type
_entity.pdbx_description
1 polymer ?
#
loop_
_entity_poly.entity_id
_entity_poly.type
_entity_poly.pdbx_seq_one_letter_code
_entity_poly.pdbx_strand_id
1 'polypeptide(L)'
;DEIIVEEYEGQKIDDIKKYDVDIFTVGSDWKGKFDYLNEYCKVVYLERTQGVSSTEIREQKRQLRMGLVGESKYLCKLLKESIYVNGLSIEAIYSDSLDDIPAELKELKTVTDDLDTFLNAIDAVYVRSFPTKHYEQIKKVLNAGKHVLCESPITLDKQECKELFELAQAKGCILMEAIKTAYNTAFSRLVLLAKSGKIGDIVSVDATCTS
;
A
#
# COMPACT_ATOMS: atom_id res chain seq x y z
N ASP A 1 -18.75 2.76 -16.81
CA ASP A 1 -17.37 2.26 -16.62
C ASP A 1 -17.35 1.45 -15.33
N GLU A 2 -16.82 0.23 -15.39
CA GLU A 2 -16.74 -0.67 -14.26
C GLU A 2 -15.27 -1.03 -13.97
N ILE A 3 -14.90 -1.15 -12.72
CA ILE A 3 -13.56 -1.58 -12.28
C ILE A 3 -13.70 -2.96 -11.68
N ILE A 4 -12.99 -3.93 -12.24
CA ILE A 4 -12.97 -5.32 -11.78
C ILE A 4 -11.60 -5.62 -11.20
N VAL A 5 -11.57 -6.13 -9.97
CA VAL A 5 -10.33 -6.58 -9.32
C VAL A 5 -10.07 -8.03 -9.68
N GLU A 6 -8.85 -8.34 -10.14
CA GLU A 6 -8.46 -9.73 -10.41
C GLU A 6 -8.23 -10.48 -9.09
N GLU A 7 -9.05 -11.48 -8.83
CA GLU A 7 -9.05 -12.28 -7.59
C GLU A 7 -8.43 -13.66 -7.75
N TYR A 8 -8.37 -14.18 -8.99
CA TYR A 8 -7.82 -15.50 -9.28
C TYR A 8 -7.19 -15.56 -10.68
N GLU A 9 -6.32 -16.54 -10.91
CA GLU A 9 -5.67 -16.74 -12.20
C GLU A 9 -6.64 -17.38 -13.21
N GLY A 10 -6.79 -16.73 -14.36
CA GLY A 10 -7.78 -17.13 -15.39
C GLY A 10 -9.05 -16.29 -15.40
N GLN A 11 -9.27 -15.45 -14.39
CA GLN A 11 -10.45 -14.57 -14.28
C GLN A 11 -10.71 -13.75 -15.55
N LYS A 12 -9.64 -13.35 -16.27
CA LYS A 12 -9.79 -12.59 -17.53
C LYS A 12 -10.68 -13.26 -18.55
N ILE A 13 -10.62 -14.60 -18.66
CA ILE A 13 -11.47 -15.36 -19.56
C ILE A 13 -12.93 -15.32 -19.10
N ASP A 14 -13.13 -15.48 -17.79
CA ASP A 14 -14.47 -15.46 -17.20
C ASP A 14 -15.10 -14.07 -17.31
N ASP A 15 -14.31 -13.02 -17.08
CA ASP A 15 -14.75 -11.63 -17.23
C ASP A 15 -15.08 -11.30 -18.70
N ILE A 16 -14.23 -11.69 -19.64
CA ILE A 16 -14.49 -11.51 -21.08
C ILE A 16 -15.82 -12.14 -21.47
N LYS A 17 -16.11 -13.35 -21.03
CA LYS A 17 -17.36 -14.05 -21.30
C LYS A 17 -18.54 -13.43 -20.59
N LYS A 18 -18.39 -13.06 -19.33
CA LYS A 18 -19.43 -12.50 -18.47
C LYS A 18 -19.93 -11.14 -18.97
N TYR A 19 -19.00 -10.30 -19.43
CA TYR A 19 -19.27 -8.93 -19.85
C TYR A 19 -19.34 -8.77 -21.37
N ASP A 20 -19.27 -9.87 -22.13
CA ASP A 20 -19.32 -9.89 -23.60
C ASP A 20 -18.31 -8.90 -24.23
N VAL A 21 -17.05 -9.04 -23.81
CA VAL A 21 -15.99 -8.11 -24.20
C VAL A 21 -15.51 -8.37 -25.62
N ASP A 22 -15.68 -7.42 -26.51
CA ASP A 22 -15.23 -7.48 -27.91
C ASP A 22 -13.72 -7.32 -28.07
N ILE A 23 -13.12 -6.41 -27.29
CA ILE A 23 -11.71 -6.03 -27.44
C ILE A 23 -11.04 -5.99 -26.08
N PHE A 24 -9.97 -6.78 -25.91
CA PHE A 24 -9.05 -6.69 -24.79
C PHE A 24 -7.81 -5.86 -25.18
N THR A 25 -7.55 -4.77 -24.48
CA THR A 25 -6.40 -3.91 -24.75
C THR A 25 -5.34 -3.99 -23.65
N VAL A 26 -4.08 -4.00 -24.03
CA VAL A 26 -2.95 -4.04 -23.11
C VAL A 26 -1.72 -3.36 -23.74
N GLY A 27 -0.80 -2.87 -22.92
CA GLY A 27 0.44 -2.23 -23.41
C GLY A 27 1.34 -3.19 -24.20
N SER A 28 2.08 -2.65 -25.18
CA SER A 28 2.99 -3.41 -26.05
C SER A 28 4.09 -4.19 -25.29
N ASP A 29 4.41 -3.80 -24.06
CA ASP A 29 5.35 -4.52 -23.18
C ASP A 29 4.89 -5.97 -22.88
N TRP A 30 3.62 -6.24 -23.04
CA TRP A 30 2.99 -7.55 -22.80
C TRP A 30 2.75 -8.35 -24.08
N LYS A 31 3.30 -7.89 -25.22
CA LYS A 31 3.09 -8.52 -26.52
C LYS A 31 3.33 -10.01 -26.47
N GLY A 32 2.37 -10.78 -26.96
CA GLY A 32 2.37 -12.24 -26.99
C GLY A 32 1.89 -12.93 -25.70
N LYS A 33 1.88 -12.24 -24.55
CA LYS A 33 1.50 -12.88 -23.27
C LYS A 33 0.00 -13.13 -23.11
N PHE A 34 -0.82 -12.40 -23.85
CA PHE A 34 -2.27 -12.49 -23.80
C PHE A 34 -2.88 -13.03 -25.09
N ASP A 35 -2.07 -13.59 -26.01
CA ASP A 35 -2.55 -14.13 -27.28
C ASP A 35 -3.57 -15.26 -27.11
N TYR A 36 -3.54 -15.97 -25.98
CA TYR A 36 -4.52 -17.00 -25.65
C TYR A 36 -5.95 -16.46 -25.50
N LEU A 37 -6.12 -15.16 -25.30
CA LEU A 37 -7.42 -14.51 -25.22
C LEU A 37 -8.06 -14.29 -26.60
N ASN A 38 -7.30 -14.44 -27.71
CA ASN A 38 -7.83 -14.30 -29.06
C ASN A 38 -8.91 -15.36 -29.41
N GLU A 39 -9.01 -16.44 -28.61
CA GLU A 39 -10.11 -17.40 -28.73
C GLU A 39 -11.45 -16.82 -28.24
N TYR A 40 -11.45 -15.76 -27.46
CA TYR A 40 -12.63 -15.22 -26.78
C TYR A 40 -12.94 -13.77 -27.18
N CYS A 41 -11.95 -12.96 -27.50
CA CYS A 41 -12.11 -11.56 -27.91
C CYS A 41 -10.92 -11.10 -28.75
N LYS A 42 -11.00 -9.94 -29.38
CA LYS A 42 -9.89 -9.35 -30.12
C LYS A 42 -8.85 -8.79 -29.16
N VAL A 43 -7.61 -9.31 -29.17
CA VAL A 43 -6.50 -8.76 -28.38
C VAL A 43 -5.78 -7.66 -29.17
N VAL A 44 -5.63 -6.48 -28.56
CA VAL A 44 -4.94 -5.32 -29.16
C VAL A 44 -3.83 -4.85 -28.24
N TYR A 45 -2.59 -4.90 -28.73
CA TYR A 45 -1.41 -4.38 -28.05
C TYR A 45 -1.21 -2.93 -28.43
N LEU A 46 -1.38 -2.03 -27.45
CA LEU A 46 -1.26 -0.59 -27.67
C LEU A 46 0.21 -0.17 -27.58
N GLU A 47 0.71 0.50 -28.62
CA GLU A 47 2.03 1.08 -28.60
C GLU A 47 2.13 2.18 -27.54
N ARG A 48 3.30 2.33 -26.92
CA ARG A 48 3.55 3.43 -25.99
C ARG A 48 3.51 4.76 -26.73
N THR A 49 2.73 5.70 -26.20
CA THR A 49 2.78 7.09 -26.66
C THR A 49 4.15 7.66 -26.29
N GLN A 50 4.93 8.06 -27.29
CA GLN A 50 6.26 8.66 -27.06
C GLN A 50 6.12 9.94 -26.21
N GLY A 51 6.97 10.06 -25.16
CA GLY A 51 6.98 11.23 -24.28
C GLY A 51 5.88 11.25 -23.21
N VAL A 52 5.10 10.18 -23.06
CA VAL A 52 4.10 10.07 -21.99
C VAL A 52 4.29 8.72 -21.27
N SER A 53 4.98 8.75 -20.14
CA SER A 53 5.05 7.62 -19.22
C SER A 53 3.96 7.78 -18.17
N SER A 54 3.21 6.70 -17.91
CA SER A 54 2.27 6.66 -16.78
C SER A 54 3.00 6.87 -15.44
N THR A 55 4.28 6.55 -15.38
CA THR A 55 5.18 6.82 -14.26
C THR A 55 5.43 8.33 -14.13
N GLU A 56 5.82 9.00 -15.22
CA GLU A 56 6.04 10.46 -15.24
C GLU A 56 4.78 11.26 -14.89
N ILE A 57 3.62 10.83 -15.38
CA ILE A 57 2.33 11.46 -15.03
C ILE A 57 2.01 11.29 -13.54
N ARG A 58 2.33 10.15 -12.95
CA ARG A 58 2.15 9.89 -11.51
C ARG A 58 3.13 10.70 -10.68
N GLU A 59 4.38 10.81 -11.11
CA GLU A 59 5.41 11.60 -10.45
C GLU A 59 5.09 13.10 -10.46
N GLN A 60 4.50 13.59 -11.55
CA GLN A 60 4.12 15.02 -11.68
C GLN A 60 2.82 15.37 -10.92
N LYS A 61 1.92 14.42 -10.66
CA LYS A 61 0.56 14.74 -10.20
C LYS A 61 0.30 14.63 -8.70
N ARG A 62 1.02 13.85 -7.89
CA ARG A 62 0.93 13.87 -6.42
C ARG A 62 2.07 13.08 -5.79
N GLN A 63 2.93 13.76 -5.07
CA GLN A 63 3.76 13.10 -4.05
C GLN A 63 2.93 12.98 -2.77
N LEU A 64 2.70 11.76 -2.30
CA LEU A 64 2.15 11.51 -0.98
C LEU A 64 3.21 11.90 0.06
N ARG A 65 2.93 12.93 0.85
CA ARG A 65 3.82 13.36 1.93
C ARG A 65 3.57 12.48 3.14
N MET A 66 4.55 11.69 3.52
CA MET A 66 4.46 10.78 4.67
C MET A 66 5.26 11.32 5.83
N GLY A 67 4.65 11.29 7.00
CA GLY A 67 5.29 11.53 8.30
C GLY A 67 5.62 10.22 9.00
N LEU A 68 6.62 10.25 9.85
CA LEU A 68 7.07 9.13 10.66
C LEU A 68 6.74 9.38 12.13
N VAL A 69 6.26 8.36 12.83
CA VAL A 69 6.03 8.39 14.28
C VAL A 69 6.80 7.26 14.93
N GLY A 70 7.65 7.59 15.88
CA GLY A 70 8.48 6.67 16.63
C GLY A 70 9.97 7.07 16.59
N GLU A 71 10.78 6.34 17.35
CA GLU A 71 12.20 6.67 17.62
C GLU A 71 13.15 5.58 17.12
N SER A 72 12.62 4.59 16.41
CA SER A 72 13.37 3.41 16.00
C SER A 72 14.36 3.69 14.89
N LYS A 73 15.57 3.14 14.98
CA LYS A 73 16.55 3.10 13.88
C LYS A 73 15.99 2.44 12.59
N TYR A 74 14.91 1.67 12.70
CA TYR A 74 14.20 1.12 11.55
C TYR A 74 13.62 2.23 10.65
N LEU A 75 13.23 3.37 11.20
CA LEU A 75 12.75 4.51 10.41
C LEU A 75 13.83 5.06 9.46
N CYS A 76 15.12 4.98 9.85
CA CYS A 76 16.22 5.33 8.95
C CYS A 76 16.30 4.39 7.74
N LYS A 77 16.02 3.09 7.94
CA LYS A 77 15.95 2.13 6.84
C LYS A 77 14.76 2.45 5.92
N LEU A 78 13.61 2.74 6.49
CA LEU A 78 12.42 3.14 5.72
C LEU A 78 12.70 4.41 4.89
N LEU A 79 13.35 5.42 5.46
CA LEU A 79 13.75 6.63 4.75
C LEU A 79 14.64 6.30 3.55
N LYS A 80 15.67 5.44 3.74
CA LYS A 80 16.57 5.03 2.66
C LYS A 80 15.85 4.23 1.55
N GLU A 81 14.89 3.39 1.92
CA GLU A 81 14.14 2.58 0.96
C GLU A 81 13.03 3.40 0.24
N SER A 82 12.53 4.46 0.84
CA SER A 82 11.46 5.30 0.27
C SER A 82 11.84 5.98 -1.05
N ILE A 83 13.15 6.21 -1.28
CA ILE A 83 13.64 6.81 -2.53
C ILE A 83 13.35 5.94 -3.77
N TYR A 84 13.11 4.64 -3.57
CA TYR A 84 12.75 3.71 -4.65
C TYR A 84 11.22 3.62 -4.86
N VAL A 85 10.43 4.37 -4.09
CA VAL A 85 8.97 4.36 -4.18
C VAL A 85 8.48 5.62 -4.87
N ASN A 86 8.05 5.48 -6.12
CA ASN A 86 7.55 6.61 -6.89
C ASN A 86 6.28 7.20 -6.27
N GLY A 87 6.21 8.52 -6.19
CA GLY A 87 5.05 9.24 -5.66
C GLY A 87 4.98 9.29 -4.12
N LEU A 88 6.04 8.90 -3.41
CA LEU A 88 6.17 8.98 -1.96
C LEU A 88 7.32 9.92 -1.59
N SER A 89 7.09 10.80 -0.63
CA SER A 89 8.13 11.63 0.00
C SER A 89 7.99 11.56 1.52
N ILE A 90 9.09 11.24 2.22
CA ILE A 90 9.13 11.33 3.68
C ILE A 90 9.49 12.77 4.03
N GLU A 91 8.55 13.48 4.69
CA GLU A 91 8.67 14.93 4.92
C GLU A 91 8.86 15.30 6.40
N ALA A 92 8.35 14.49 7.30
CA ALA A 92 8.28 14.85 8.71
C ALA A 92 8.54 13.68 9.65
N ILE A 93 9.00 13.98 10.86
CA ILE A 93 9.03 13.05 11.99
C ILE A 93 8.45 13.71 13.23
N TYR A 94 7.60 12.97 13.95
CA TYR A 94 7.07 13.32 15.25
C TYR A 94 7.67 12.40 16.31
N SER A 95 8.21 12.97 17.38
CA SER A 95 8.73 12.23 18.53
C SER A 95 8.50 13.02 19.82
N ASP A 96 8.14 12.32 20.89
CA ASP A 96 8.07 12.89 22.25
C ASP A 96 9.48 13.28 22.78
N SER A 97 10.56 12.76 22.16
CA SER A 97 11.96 13.05 22.51
C SER A 97 12.77 13.34 21.24
N LEU A 98 13.04 14.61 20.97
CA LEU A 98 13.79 15.04 19.77
C LEU A 98 15.28 14.66 19.85
N ASP A 99 15.81 14.50 21.05
CA ASP A 99 17.23 14.15 21.27
C ASP A 99 17.54 12.72 20.81
N ASP A 100 16.59 11.80 20.97
CA ASP A 100 16.72 10.38 20.64
C ASP A 100 16.54 10.08 19.14
N ILE A 101 16.17 11.09 18.33
CA ILE A 101 16.01 10.93 16.89
C ILE A 101 17.37 10.72 16.23
N PRO A 102 17.55 9.66 15.41
CA PRO A 102 18.76 9.46 14.61
C PRO A 102 19.10 10.65 13.72
N ALA A 103 20.40 10.90 13.52
CA ALA A 103 20.88 12.06 12.77
C ALA A 103 20.29 12.15 11.35
N GLU A 104 20.15 11.00 10.65
CA GLU A 104 19.57 10.94 9.31
C GLU A 104 18.12 11.44 9.25
N LEU A 105 17.36 11.26 10.32
CA LEU A 105 15.96 11.70 10.39
C LEU A 105 15.84 13.17 10.83
N LYS A 106 16.90 13.73 11.44
CA LYS A 106 16.96 15.17 11.77
C LYS A 106 17.10 16.07 10.54
N GLU A 107 17.44 15.51 9.39
CA GLU A 107 17.53 16.22 8.11
C GLU A 107 16.17 16.37 7.39
N LEU A 108 15.10 15.77 7.92
CA LEU A 108 13.75 15.91 7.37
C LEU A 108 13.27 17.38 7.47
N LYS A 109 12.39 17.77 6.56
CA LYS A 109 11.86 19.15 6.51
C LYS A 109 11.19 19.59 7.81
N THR A 110 10.52 18.65 8.49
CA THR A 110 9.82 18.90 9.75
C THR A 110 10.23 17.86 10.77
N VAL A 111 10.88 18.31 11.83
CA VAL A 111 11.26 17.50 13.00
C VAL A 111 10.64 18.18 14.20
N THR A 112 9.66 17.53 14.86
CA THR A 112 8.86 18.23 15.88
C THR A 112 8.28 17.28 16.93
N ASP A 113 8.04 17.82 18.11
CA ASP A 113 7.25 17.26 19.21
C ASP A 113 5.84 17.87 19.30
N ASP A 114 5.52 18.80 18.38
CA ASP A 114 4.19 19.36 18.24
C ASP A 114 3.38 18.60 17.19
N LEU A 115 2.29 17.96 17.64
CA LEU A 115 1.46 17.10 16.79
C LEU A 115 0.77 17.89 15.66
N ASP A 116 0.32 19.12 15.93
CA ASP A 116 -0.42 19.91 14.93
C ASP A 116 0.52 20.35 13.81
N THR A 117 1.73 20.79 14.13
CA THR A 117 2.78 21.11 13.17
C THR A 117 3.11 19.89 12.31
N PHE A 118 3.26 18.71 12.93
CA PHE A 118 3.50 17.45 12.22
C PHE A 118 2.38 17.12 11.24
N LEU A 119 1.12 17.12 11.71
CA LEU A 119 -0.04 16.74 10.89
C LEU A 119 -0.29 17.69 9.71
N ASN A 120 0.03 18.97 9.86
CA ASN A 120 -0.08 19.95 8.77
C ASN A 120 0.95 19.75 7.66
N ALA A 121 2.09 19.13 7.96
CA ALA A 121 3.16 18.90 6.98
C ALA A 121 2.93 17.69 6.06
N ILE A 122 1.96 16.81 6.37
CA ILE A 122 1.85 15.47 5.79
C ILE A 122 0.45 15.13 5.29
N ASP A 123 0.34 14.04 4.53
CA ASP A 123 -0.91 13.46 4.04
C ASP A 123 -1.17 12.08 4.66
N ALA A 124 -0.10 11.36 5.03
CA ALA A 124 -0.16 10.04 5.65
C ALA A 124 0.91 9.89 6.74
N VAL A 125 0.68 8.97 7.66
CA VAL A 125 1.61 8.66 8.76
C VAL A 125 2.01 7.20 8.72
N TYR A 126 3.31 6.93 8.88
CA TYR A 126 3.81 5.62 9.23
C TYR A 126 4.08 5.57 10.74
N VAL A 127 3.38 4.68 11.44
CA VAL A 127 3.46 4.52 12.89
C VAL A 127 4.32 3.29 13.23
N ARG A 128 5.41 3.53 13.96
CA ARG A 128 6.30 2.50 14.50
C ARG A 128 6.71 2.82 15.94
N SER A 129 5.77 2.99 16.78
CA SER A 129 5.94 3.14 18.22
C SER A 129 5.68 1.81 18.93
N PHE A 130 5.66 1.82 20.26
CA PHE A 130 5.20 0.66 21.01
C PHE A 130 3.70 0.41 20.78
N PRO A 131 3.26 -0.86 20.61
CA PRO A 131 1.85 -1.18 20.33
C PRO A 131 0.84 -0.59 21.31
N THR A 132 1.24 -0.39 22.56
CA THR A 132 0.41 0.27 23.60
C THR A 132 0.09 1.73 23.29
N LYS A 133 0.86 2.39 22.43
CA LYS A 133 0.63 3.78 22.01
C LYS A 133 -0.17 3.89 20.71
N HIS A 134 -0.29 2.80 19.95
CA HIS A 134 -0.84 2.82 18.58
C HIS A 134 -2.27 3.36 18.55
N TYR A 135 -3.16 2.87 19.41
CA TYR A 135 -4.57 3.28 19.41
C TYR A 135 -4.72 4.80 19.50
N GLU A 136 -4.13 5.43 20.51
CA GLU A 136 -4.24 6.87 20.70
C GLU A 136 -3.59 7.68 19.57
N GLN A 137 -2.44 7.24 19.08
CA GLN A 137 -1.73 7.89 17.99
C GLN A 137 -2.52 7.81 16.69
N ILE A 138 -3.01 6.63 16.33
CA ILE A 138 -3.82 6.41 15.11
C ILE A 138 -5.11 7.21 15.18
N LYS A 139 -5.80 7.20 16.32
CA LYS A 139 -7.04 7.93 16.52
C LYS A 139 -6.87 9.44 16.30
N LYS A 140 -5.79 10.03 16.82
CA LYS A 140 -5.46 11.44 16.60
C LYS A 140 -5.21 11.74 15.12
N VAL A 141 -4.44 10.90 14.44
CA VAL A 141 -4.10 11.06 13.02
C VAL A 141 -5.34 10.96 12.14
N LEU A 142 -6.18 9.95 12.37
CA LEU A 142 -7.44 9.76 11.63
C LEU A 142 -8.42 10.91 11.86
N ASN A 143 -8.53 11.42 13.09
CA ASN A 143 -9.36 12.59 13.39
C ASN A 143 -8.92 13.84 12.64
N ALA A 144 -7.61 13.98 12.38
CA ALA A 144 -7.05 15.04 11.54
C ALA A 144 -7.23 14.79 10.02
N GLY A 145 -7.92 13.73 9.63
CA GLY A 145 -8.17 13.39 8.22
C GLY A 145 -6.92 12.90 7.47
N LYS A 146 -5.97 12.29 8.17
CA LYS A 146 -4.74 11.75 7.56
C LYS A 146 -4.79 10.23 7.48
N HIS A 147 -4.16 9.66 6.43
CA HIS A 147 -4.04 8.22 6.25
C HIS A 147 -3.01 7.62 7.20
N VAL A 148 -3.15 6.34 7.53
CA VAL A 148 -2.25 5.65 8.46
C VAL A 148 -1.79 4.31 7.91
N LEU A 149 -0.48 4.09 7.96
CA LEU A 149 0.18 2.80 7.84
C LEU A 149 0.85 2.50 9.18
N CYS A 150 0.39 1.47 9.90
CA CYS A 150 0.88 1.13 11.24
C CYS A 150 1.58 -0.22 11.24
N GLU A 151 2.73 -0.33 11.94
CA GLU A 151 3.36 -1.62 12.18
C GLU A 151 2.47 -2.53 13.01
N SER A 152 2.64 -3.82 12.80
CA SER A 152 1.88 -4.89 13.45
C SER A 152 2.29 -5.06 14.92
N PRO A 153 1.34 -5.25 15.83
CA PRO A 153 -0.12 -5.18 15.66
C PRO A 153 -0.62 -3.72 15.68
N ILE A 154 -1.70 -3.42 14.93
CA ILE A 154 -2.33 -2.09 14.95
C ILE A 154 -2.76 -1.69 16.36
N THR A 155 -3.40 -2.60 17.10
CA THR A 155 -3.78 -2.45 18.50
C THR A 155 -3.60 -3.77 19.25
N LEU A 156 -3.68 -3.71 20.57
CA LEU A 156 -3.66 -4.89 21.45
C LEU A 156 -5.07 -5.37 21.82
N ASP A 157 -6.09 -4.60 21.47
CA ASP A 157 -7.50 -4.88 21.77
C ASP A 157 -8.34 -4.91 20.49
N LYS A 158 -9.24 -5.90 20.40
CA LYS A 158 -10.11 -6.10 19.24
C LYS A 158 -11.12 -4.96 19.07
N GLN A 159 -11.66 -4.42 20.17
CA GLN A 159 -12.65 -3.36 20.12
C GLN A 159 -12.03 -2.05 19.66
N GLU A 160 -10.83 -1.72 20.17
CA GLU A 160 -10.04 -0.57 19.70
C GLU A 160 -9.75 -0.66 18.20
N CYS A 161 -9.36 -1.86 17.73
CA CYS A 161 -9.10 -2.08 16.31
C CYS A 161 -10.34 -1.79 15.46
N LYS A 162 -11.52 -2.30 15.88
CA LYS A 162 -12.77 -2.05 15.19
C LYS A 162 -13.12 -0.56 15.14
N GLU A 163 -13.00 0.14 16.27
CA GLU A 163 -13.24 1.58 16.37
C GLU A 163 -12.36 2.40 15.42
N LEU A 164 -11.07 2.03 15.30
CA LEU A 164 -10.16 2.72 14.39
C LEU A 164 -10.54 2.52 12.93
N PHE A 165 -10.96 1.33 12.51
CA PHE A 165 -11.40 1.08 11.13
C PHE A 165 -12.72 1.81 10.83
N GLU A 166 -13.67 1.83 11.78
CA GLU A 166 -14.91 2.61 11.66
C GLU A 166 -14.63 4.11 11.56
N LEU A 167 -13.70 4.61 12.37
CA LEU A 167 -13.25 6.01 12.32
C LEU A 167 -12.58 6.34 10.98
N ALA A 168 -11.70 5.47 10.49
CA ALA A 168 -11.04 5.65 9.20
C ALA A 168 -12.07 5.74 8.07
N GLN A 169 -13.06 4.85 8.06
CA GLN A 169 -14.15 4.87 7.09
C GLN A 169 -14.97 6.16 7.18
N ALA A 170 -15.35 6.59 8.39
CA ALA A 170 -16.13 7.81 8.61
C ALA A 170 -15.37 9.08 8.15
N LYS A 171 -14.04 9.08 8.26
CA LYS A 171 -13.16 10.19 7.83
C LYS A 171 -12.71 10.12 6.37
N GLY A 172 -13.07 9.06 5.64
CA GLY A 172 -12.57 8.83 4.29
C GLY A 172 -11.06 8.59 4.24
N CYS A 173 -10.48 8.08 5.33
CA CYS A 173 -9.06 7.79 5.46
C CYS A 173 -8.77 6.31 5.25
N ILE A 174 -7.56 6.01 4.82
CA ILE A 174 -7.02 4.64 4.74
C ILE A 174 -6.30 4.35 6.05
N LEU A 175 -6.64 3.23 6.68
CA LEU A 175 -5.89 2.62 7.76
C LEU A 175 -5.40 1.25 7.30
N MET A 176 -4.09 1.02 7.33
CA MET A 176 -3.47 -0.24 6.92
C MET A 176 -2.47 -0.74 7.96
N GLU A 177 -2.41 -2.04 8.11
CA GLU A 177 -1.36 -2.71 8.86
C GLU A 177 -0.17 -3.04 7.95
N ALA A 178 1.05 -2.75 8.40
CA ALA A 178 2.28 -2.94 7.63
C ALA A 178 2.74 -4.42 7.61
N ILE A 179 1.85 -5.33 7.23
CA ILE A 179 2.15 -6.74 7.05
C ILE A 179 2.82 -6.94 5.68
N LYS A 180 4.14 -6.81 5.63
CA LYS A 180 4.94 -6.84 4.39
C LYS A 180 4.67 -8.06 3.51
N THR A 181 4.48 -9.22 4.12
CA THR A 181 4.21 -10.46 3.40
C THR A 181 2.88 -10.43 2.65
N ALA A 182 1.86 -9.77 3.20
CA ALA A 182 0.55 -9.67 2.56
C ALA A 182 0.59 -8.87 1.24
N TYR A 183 1.54 -7.93 1.13
CA TYR A 183 1.72 -7.08 -0.06
C TYR A 183 2.85 -7.56 -0.97
N ASN A 184 3.45 -8.71 -0.67
CA ASN A 184 4.50 -9.29 -1.49
C ASN A 184 3.91 -9.90 -2.76
N THR A 185 4.49 -9.59 -3.93
CA THR A 185 4.01 -10.08 -5.22
C THR A 185 3.97 -11.62 -5.30
N ALA A 186 4.96 -12.30 -4.71
CA ALA A 186 5.01 -13.77 -4.68
C ALA A 186 3.86 -14.36 -3.84
N PHE A 187 3.54 -13.74 -2.71
CA PHE A 187 2.43 -14.17 -1.86
C PHE A 187 1.07 -13.93 -2.56
N SER A 188 0.88 -12.77 -3.16
CA SER A 188 -0.32 -12.46 -3.94
C SER A 188 -0.51 -13.47 -5.08
N ARG A 189 0.58 -13.82 -5.78
CA ARG A 189 0.54 -14.83 -6.85
C ARG A 189 0.19 -16.22 -6.31
N LEU A 190 0.71 -16.61 -5.15
CA LEU A 190 0.35 -17.86 -4.50
C LEU A 190 -1.15 -17.93 -4.18
N VAL A 191 -1.70 -16.84 -3.64
CA VAL A 191 -3.13 -16.76 -3.32
C VAL A 191 -3.99 -16.88 -4.59
N LEU A 192 -3.60 -16.19 -5.68
CA LEU A 192 -4.30 -16.31 -6.97
C LEU A 192 -4.25 -17.73 -7.53
N LEU A 193 -3.10 -18.40 -7.45
CA LEU A 193 -2.96 -19.80 -7.88
C LEU A 193 -3.86 -20.74 -7.05
N ALA A 194 -3.89 -20.54 -5.74
CA ALA A 194 -4.75 -21.31 -4.84
C ALA A 194 -6.24 -21.14 -5.19
N LYS A 195 -6.69 -19.88 -5.35
CA LYS A 195 -8.07 -19.55 -5.72
C LYS A 195 -8.48 -20.05 -7.09
N SER A 196 -7.55 -20.14 -8.05
CA SER A 196 -7.84 -20.62 -9.41
C SER A 196 -8.12 -22.12 -9.51
N GLY A 197 -7.91 -22.88 -8.44
CA GLY A 197 -8.05 -24.34 -8.44
C GLY A 197 -6.94 -25.09 -9.19
N LYS A 198 -5.94 -24.40 -9.76
CA LYS A 198 -4.84 -25.03 -10.50
C LYS A 198 -3.99 -25.99 -9.67
N ILE A 199 -3.97 -25.82 -8.37
CA ILE A 199 -3.27 -26.71 -7.44
C ILE A 199 -4.22 -27.69 -6.73
N GLY A 200 -5.48 -27.77 -7.18
CA GLY A 200 -6.52 -28.58 -6.56
C GLY A 200 -7.09 -27.96 -5.29
N ASP A 201 -7.83 -28.77 -4.53
CA ASP A 201 -8.40 -28.36 -3.24
C ASP A 201 -7.32 -28.20 -2.19
N ILE A 202 -7.38 -27.12 -1.43
CA ILE A 202 -6.42 -26.87 -0.35
C ILE A 202 -6.82 -27.68 0.87
N VAL A 203 -5.98 -28.65 1.24
CA VAL A 203 -6.20 -29.55 2.39
C VAL A 203 -5.54 -29.01 3.67
N SER A 204 -4.35 -28.41 3.54
CA SER A 204 -3.63 -27.82 4.65
C SER A 204 -2.76 -26.66 4.21
N VAL A 205 -2.46 -25.75 5.13
CA VAL A 205 -1.51 -24.65 4.94
C VAL A 205 -0.53 -24.65 6.10
N ASP A 206 0.76 -24.79 5.80
CA ASP A 206 1.85 -24.67 6.76
C ASP A 206 2.63 -23.39 6.45
N ALA A 207 2.75 -22.52 7.45
CA ALA A 207 3.50 -21.27 7.34
C ALA A 207 4.61 -21.23 8.39
N THR A 208 5.85 -21.06 7.95
CA THR A 208 7.02 -20.94 8.84
C THR A 208 7.62 -19.56 8.70
N CYS A 209 7.79 -18.86 9.82
CA CYS A 209 8.53 -17.64 9.90
C CYS A 209 9.88 -17.91 10.57
N THR A 210 10.97 -17.68 9.84
CA THR A 210 12.33 -17.73 10.40
C THR A 210 12.82 -16.31 10.68
N SER A 211 13.29 -16.09 11.90
CA SER A 211 13.94 -14.83 12.32
C SER A 211 15.42 -14.82 11.97
#